data_f12b0c097844953a20309b485b311d10
#
_entry.id   f12b0c097844953a20309b485b311d10
#
_cell.length_a   1.000
_cell.length_b   1.000
_cell.length_c   1.000
_cell.angle_alpha   90.00
_cell.angle_beta   90.00
_cell.angle_gamma   90.00
#
_symmetry.space_group_name_H-M   'P 1'
#
loop_
_entity.id
_entity.type
_entity.pdbx_description
1 polymer ?
#
loop_
_entity_poly.entity_id
_entity_poly.type
_entity_poly.pdbx_seq_one_letter_code
_entity_poly.pdbx_strand_id
1 'polypeptide(L)'
;MYIEINSVDDLLKNISLDDTNIIFRGQANIDWKILPAIARFNPNDNYQFHWNTWTDLELDMVEMFKKKSIPFISASRTPTNHFDWLVLAQHHGMPTRLLDWTTNPLKALFFAVENVNSKDDGLLVLGVYNGWWNQVTKAFDRIDEKQHLMIYFPDDSNVRIASQEGCFTVFPLPENMNELPDFKVDNSYNHDFENLTYFRIPNHAKTKIRSQLRRLGVSHHSIYPGLDGLCTEIRRAFMFSW
;
A
#
# COMPACT_ATOMS: atom_id res chain seq x y z
N MET A 1 -10.45 2.65 -18.70
CA MET A 1 -11.13 1.37 -19.07
C MET A 1 -10.70 0.34 -18.06
N TYR A 2 -11.61 -0.53 -17.55
CA TYR A 2 -11.28 -1.61 -16.63
C TYR A 2 -11.28 -2.95 -17.36
N ILE A 3 -10.34 -3.84 -17.01
CA ILE A 3 -10.37 -5.25 -17.40
C ILE A 3 -11.11 -6.00 -16.30
N GLU A 4 -12.12 -6.78 -16.63
CA GLU A 4 -12.90 -7.53 -15.64
C GLU A 4 -12.23 -8.85 -15.29
N ILE A 5 -12.11 -9.17 -13.97
CA ILE A 5 -11.48 -10.36 -13.43
C ILE A 5 -12.49 -11.15 -12.59
N ASN A 6 -12.82 -12.36 -13.01
CA ASN A 6 -13.78 -13.26 -12.35
C ASN A 6 -13.11 -14.51 -11.72
N SER A 7 -11.80 -14.63 -11.88
CA SER A 7 -11.00 -15.74 -11.34
C SER A 7 -9.52 -15.36 -11.26
N VAL A 8 -8.73 -16.15 -10.51
CA VAL A 8 -7.26 -16.02 -10.51
C VAL A 8 -6.68 -16.26 -11.91
N ASP A 9 -7.23 -17.23 -12.65
CA ASP A 9 -6.81 -17.51 -14.03
C ASP A 9 -7.01 -16.32 -14.97
N ASP A 10 -8.12 -15.56 -14.80
CA ASP A 10 -8.36 -14.35 -15.60
C ASP A 10 -7.30 -13.29 -15.32
N LEU A 11 -6.87 -13.13 -14.07
CA LEU A 11 -5.77 -12.19 -13.74
C LEU A 11 -4.48 -12.65 -14.44
N LEU A 12 -4.09 -13.92 -14.26
CA LEU A 12 -2.82 -14.44 -14.79
C LEU A 12 -2.74 -14.38 -16.32
N LYS A 13 -3.86 -14.46 -17.03
CA LYS A 13 -3.92 -14.29 -18.49
C LYS A 13 -3.74 -12.85 -18.95
N ASN A 14 -3.98 -11.89 -18.08
CA ASN A 14 -3.95 -10.46 -18.41
C ASN A 14 -2.72 -9.71 -17.88
N ILE A 15 -1.79 -10.43 -17.25
CA ILE A 15 -0.52 -9.86 -16.77
C ILE A 15 0.65 -10.61 -17.41
N SER A 16 1.76 -9.89 -17.64
CA SER A 16 3.03 -10.54 -17.99
C SER A 16 3.70 -11.02 -16.69
N LEU A 17 4.08 -12.30 -16.64
CA LEU A 17 4.83 -12.86 -15.52
C LEU A 17 6.35 -12.76 -15.71
N ASP A 18 6.79 -12.39 -16.91
CA ASP A 18 8.22 -12.26 -17.25
C ASP A 18 8.73 -10.84 -16.98
N ASP A 19 7.85 -9.87 -16.81
CA ASP A 19 8.22 -8.49 -16.51
C ASP A 19 8.59 -8.34 -15.04
N THR A 20 9.81 -7.87 -14.79
CA THR A 20 10.34 -7.68 -13.43
C THR A 20 10.01 -6.32 -12.82
N ASN A 21 9.59 -5.36 -13.64
CA ASN A 21 9.35 -3.98 -13.23
C ASN A 21 7.85 -3.69 -13.05
N ILE A 22 7.14 -4.61 -12.38
CA ILE A 22 5.71 -4.51 -12.15
C ILE A 22 5.41 -4.56 -10.67
N ILE A 23 4.52 -3.69 -10.22
CA ILE A 23 3.95 -3.72 -8.87
C ILE A 23 2.42 -3.71 -8.94
N PHE A 24 1.79 -4.24 -7.90
CA PHE A 24 0.36 -4.42 -7.83
C PHE A 24 -0.20 -3.81 -6.55
N ARG A 25 -1.42 -3.29 -6.62
CA ARG A 25 -2.17 -2.85 -5.46
C ARG A 25 -3.62 -3.32 -5.55
N GLY A 26 -4.12 -3.93 -4.47
CA GLY A 26 -5.52 -4.31 -4.33
C GLY A 26 -6.25 -3.44 -3.30
N GLN A 27 -7.52 -3.12 -3.56
CA GLN A 27 -8.41 -2.49 -2.61
C GLN A 27 -9.84 -3.01 -2.74
N ALA A 28 -10.53 -3.12 -1.60
CA ALA A 28 -11.81 -3.84 -1.50
C ALA A 28 -12.99 -3.11 -2.15
N ASN A 29 -12.84 -1.82 -2.47
CA ASN A 29 -13.85 -1.00 -3.11
C ASN A 29 -13.23 -0.22 -4.28
N ILE A 30 -13.83 -0.34 -5.47
CA ILE A 30 -13.37 0.29 -6.71
C ILE A 30 -13.48 1.82 -6.68
N ASP A 31 -14.42 2.36 -5.88
CA ASP A 31 -14.67 3.81 -5.80
C ASP A 31 -13.69 4.53 -4.86
N TRP A 32 -12.89 3.78 -4.10
CA TRP A 32 -11.88 4.42 -3.26
C TRP A 32 -10.77 5.01 -4.11
N LYS A 33 -10.43 6.25 -3.82
CA LYS A 33 -9.29 6.91 -4.47
C LYS A 33 -7.96 6.23 -4.06
N ILE A 34 -7.02 6.21 -5.00
CA ILE A 34 -5.66 5.72 -4.77
C ILE A 34 -4.88 6.83 -4.07
N LEU A 35 -5.00 6.91 -2.75
CA LEU A 35 -4.42 7.96 -1.92
C LEU A 35 -3.69 7.37 -0.71
N PRO A 36 -2.58 7.99 -0.26
CA PRO A 36 -1.90 7.60 0.97
C PRO A 36 -2.77 7.90 2.20
N ALA A 37 -2.46 7.27 3.33
CA ALA A 37 -3.28 7.41 4.54
C ALA A 37 -3.39 8.86 5.03
N ILE A 38 -2.32 9.64 4.91
CA ILE A 38 -2.30 11.05 5.31
C ILE A 38 -3.32 11.89 4.51
N ALA A 39 -3.52 11.57 3.22
CA ALA A 39 -4.47 12.26 2.35
C ALA A 39 -5.94 11.87 2.58
N ARG A 40 -6.21 10.84 3.37
CA ARG A 40 -7.57 10.43 3.74
C ARG A 40 -8.09 11.19 4.96
N PHE A 41 -7.25 11.97 5.58
CA PHE A 41 -7.63 12.89 6.65
C PHE A 41 -8.48 14.01 6.05
N ASN A 42 -9.69 14.21 6.59
CA ASN A 42 -10.54 15.32 6.14
C ASN A 42 -10.20 16.55 6.98
N PRO A 43 -9.56 17.58 6.41
CA PRO A 43 -9.22 18.80 7.14
C PRO A 43 -10.46 19.55 7.68
N ASN A 44 -11.68 19.22 7.18
CA ASN A 44 -12.92 19.82 7.63
C ASN A 44 -13.55 19.11 8.86
N ASP A 45 -12.96 18.01 9.34
CA ASP A 45 -13.48 17.27 10.51
C ASP A 45 -13.03 17.90 11.84
N ASN A 46 -13.27 19.21 12.04
CA ASN A 46 -13.09 19.95 13.30
C ASN A 46 -11.70 19.85 13.96
N TYR A 47 -10.69 19.44 13.25
CA TYR A 47 -9.31 19.48 13.74
C TYR A 47 -8.77 20.89 13.54
N GLN A 48 -8.40 21.55 14.60
CA GLN A 48 -7.61 22.77 14.52
C GLN A 48 -6.17 22.35 14.13
N PHE A 49 -5.91 22.31 12.83
CA PHE A 49 -4.55 22.11 12.36
C PHE A 49 -3.69 23.30 12.75
N HIS A 50 -2.65 23.05 13.53
CA HIS A 50 -1.63 24.02 13.88
C HIS A 50 -0.48 24.04 12.86
N TRP A 51 -0.54 23.18 11.83
CA TRP A 51 0.50 23.05 10.81
C TRP A 51 0.15 23.86 9.57
N ASN A 52 1.15 24.46 8.96
CA ASN A 52 0.99 25.24 7.74
C ASN A 52 1.10 24.37 6.48
N THR A 53 1.84 23.26 6.56
CA THR A 53 2.09 22.36 5.43
C THR A 53 1.88 20.90 5.83
N TRP A 54 1.61 20.04 4.84
CA TRP A 54 1.56 18.58 5.03
C TRP A 54 2.90 18.02 5.51
N THR A 55 4.01 18.63 5.06
CA THR A 55 5.37 18.24 5.45
C THR A 55 5.59 18.46 6.94
N ASP A 56 5.21 19.63 7.47
CA ASP A 56 5.32 19.92 8.91
C ASP A 56 4.50 18.93 9.74
N LEU A 57 3.27 18.65 9.32
CA LEU A 57 2.42 17.65 9.98
C LEU A 57 3.08 16.27 10.03
N GLU A 58 3.59 15.78 8.89
CA GLU A 58 4.22 14.46 8.84
C GLU A 58 5.50 14.41 9.67
N LEU A 59 6.35 15.44 9.58
CA LEU A 59 7.59 15.54 10.36
C LEU A 59 7.31 15.51 11.87
N ASP A 60 6.35 16.29 12.36
CA ASP A 60 5.99 16.32 13.77
C ASP A 60 5.45 14.96 14.26
N MET A 61 4.59 14.31 13.46
CA MET A 61 4.10 12.96 13.77
C MET A 61 5.25 11.95 13.83
N VAL A 62 6.17 11.97 12.88
CA VAL A 62 7.30 11.04 12.83
C VAL A 62 8.27 11.30 13.98
N GLU A 63 8.60 12.54 14.27
CA GLU A 63 9.49 12.89 15.40
C GLU A 63 8.89 12.50 16.75
N MET A 64 7.58 12.68 16.91
CA MET A 64 6.88 12.21 18.12
C MET A 64 6.90 10.68 18.20
N PHE A 65 6.65 10.00 17.09
CA PHE A 65 6.70 8.54 17.01
C PHE A 65 8.10 8.02 17.35
N LYS A 66 9.15 8.57 16.76
CA LYS A 66 10.56 8.22 17.08
C LYS A 66 10.83 8.31 18.58
N LYS A 67 10.51 9.46 19.19
CA LYS A 67 10.75 9.68 20.64
C LYS A 67 9.98 8.70 21.52
N LYS A 68 8.72 8.43 21.20
CA LYS A 68 7.85 7.60 22.02
C LYS A 68 8.00 6.10 21.78
N SER A 69 8.51 5.69 20.62
CA SER A 69 8.67 4.27 20.26
C SER A 69 9.94 3.62 20.81
N ILE A 70 10.92 4.42 21.28
CA ILE A 70 12.20 3.92 21.83
C ILE A 70 12.04 2.75 22.81
N PRO A 71 11.11 2.77 23.80
CA PRO A 71 10.95 1.66 24.74
C PRO A 71 10.43 0.35 24.11
N PHE A 72 9.89 0.42 22.88
CA PHE A 72 9.24 -0.70 22.20
C PHE A 72 10.07 -1.28 21.05
N ILE A 73 11.17 -0.63 20.68
CA ILE A 73 12.02 -1.03 19.54
C ILE A 73 13.39 -1.47 20.09
N SER A 74 13.84 -2.67 19.69
CA SER A 74 15.21 -3.09 20.00
C SER A 74 16.22 -2.30 19.17
N ALA A 75 17.41 -2.05 19.71
CA ALA A 75 18.46 -1.31 19.03
C ALA A 75 18.82 -1.88 17.64
N SER A 76 18.76 -3.22 17.50
CA SER A 76 19.02 -3.90 16.23
C SER A 76 17.92 -3.74 15.17
N ARG A 77 16.76 -3.19 15.54
CA ARG A 77 15.60 -2.96 14.65
C ARG A 77 15.23 -1.49 14.55
N THR A 78 16.08 -0.61 15.07
CA THR A 78 15.85 0.84 14.97
C THR A 78 16.10 1.28 13.53
N PRO A 79 15.12 1.91 12.88
CA PRO A 79 15.29 2.43 11.51
C PRO A 79 16.44 3.43 11.42
N THR A 80 17.19 3.38 10.32
CA THR A 80 18.38 4.21 10.11
C THR A 80 18.12 5.42 9.21
N ASN A 81 17.04 5.38 8.43
CA ASN A 81 16.64 6.46 7.53
C ASN A 81 15.19 6.89 7.74
N HIS A 82 14.81 8.03 7.19
CA HIS A 82 13.48 8.63 7.38
C HIS A 82 12.35 7.73 6.85
N PHE A 83 12.55 7.08 5.69
CA PHE A 83 11.50 6.26 5.08
C PHE A 83 11.23 4.97 5.86
N ASP A 84 12.26 4.35 6.40
CA ASP A 84 12.08 3.20 7.28
C ASP A 84 11.29 3.57 8.54
N TRP A 85 11.46 4.80 9.05
CA TRP A 85 10.62 5.31 10.13
C TRP A 85 9.16 5.51 9.70
N LEU A 86 8.92 6.03 8.50
CA LEU A 86 7.56 6.13 7.95
C LEU A 86 6.93 4.75 7.77
N VAL A 87 7.67 3.79 7.23
CA VAL A 87 7.24 2.39 7.06
C VAL A 87 6.87 1.76 8.39
N LEU A 88 7.72 1.91 9.41
CA LEU A 88 7.47 1.40 10.75
C LEU A 88 6.24 2.07 11.38
N ALA A 89 6.11 3.37 11.25
CA ALA A 89 4.99 4.13 11.80
C ALA A 89 3.67 3.74 11.12
N GLN A 90 3.66 3.60 9.77
CA GLN A 90 2.51 3.15 9.00
C GLN A 90 2.09 1.73 9.39
N HIS A 91 3.05 0.83 9.63
CA HIS A 91 2.78 -0.52 10.10
C HIS A 91 1.96 -0.54 11.41
N HIS A 92 2.19 0.45 12.27
CA HIS A 92 1.45 0.63 13.53
C HIS A 92 0.25 1.58 13.41
N GLY A 93 -0.18 1.91 12.20
CA GLY A 93 -1.43 2.64 11.93
C GLY A 93 -1.29 4.17 11.91
N MET A 94 -0.07 4.71 11.95
CA MET A 94 0.12 6.16 11.77
C MET A 94 -0.11 6.53 10.30
N PRO A 95 -0.88 7.58 9.99
CA PRO A 95 -1.03 8.04 8.61
C PRO A 95 0.28 8.64 8.10
N THR A 96 0.70 8.20 6.91
CA THR A 96 1.92 8.66 6.23
C THR A 96 1.64 8.94 4.76
N ARG A 97 2.62 9.53 4.06
CA ARG A 97 2.60 9.73 2.60
C ARG A 97 2.83 8.44 1.80
N LEU A 98 3.08 7.33 2.47
CA LEU A 98 3.32 6.05 1.81
C LEU A 98 2.00 5.39 1.43
N LEU A 99 1.99 4.73 0.28
CA LEU A 99 0.89 3.86 -0.14
C LEU A 99 1.44 2.48 -0.47
N ASP A 100 0.80 1.46 0.11
CA ASP A 100 1.25 0.07 0.00
C ASP A 100 1.00 -0.50 -1.40
N TRP A 101 2.02 -1.19 -1.91
CA TRP A 101 2.00 -2.03 -3.10
C TRP A 101 2.66 -3.36 -2.80
N THR A 102 2.59 -4.30 -3.72
CA THR A 102 3.27 -5.59 -3.66
C THR A 102 3.79 -5.99 -5.03
N THR A 103 4.89 -6.73 -5.06
CA THR A 103 5.39 -7.35 -6.29
C THR A 103 4.61 -8.61 -6.67
N ASN A 104 3.74 -9.12 -5.78
CA ASN A 104 3.00 -10.36 -6.00
C ASN A 104 1.53 -10.09 -6.37
N PRO A 105 1.10 -10.44 -7.61
CA PRO A 105 -0.26 -10.19 -8.09
C PRO A 105 -1.33 -10.91 -7.26
N LEU A 106 -1.03 -12.09 -6.71
CA LEU A 106 -2.00 -12.85 -5.91
C LEU A 106 -2.23 -12.20 -4.54
N LYS A 107 -1.21 -11.57 -3.97
CA LYS A 107 -1.34 -10.81 -2.71
C LYS A 107 -2.14 -9.53 -2.93
N ALA A 108 -1.92 -8.82 -4.04
CA ALA A 108 -2.76 -7.68 -4.41
C ALA A 108 -4.23 -8.12 -4.62
N LEU A 109 -4.45 -9.22 -5.33
CA LEU A 109 -5.79 -9.77 -5.53
C LEU A 109 -6.46 -10.14 -4.20
N PHE A 110 -5.69 -10.66 -3.23
CA PHE A 110 -6.20 -10.92 -1.88
C PHE A 110 -6.77 -9.63 -1.24
N PHE A 111 -6.03 -8.53 -1.26
CA PHE A 111 -6.50 -7.25 -0.71
C PHE A 111 -7.77 -6.73 -1.41
N ALA A 112 -7.93 -6.99 -2.70
CA ALA A 112 -9.12 -6.60 -3.44
C ALA A 112 -10.37 -7.40 -3.05
N VAL A 113 -10.20 -8.62 -2.48
CA VAL A 113 -11.30 -9.54 -2.18
C VAL A 113 -11.43 -9.91 -0.70
N GLU A 114 -10.54 -9.45 0.17
CA GLU A 114 -10.46 -9.93 1.57
C GLU A 114 -11.69 -9.59 2.42
N ASN A 115 -12.34 -8.45 2.15
CA ASN A 115 -13.51 -8.02 2.91
C ASN A 115 -14.74 -8.86 2.52
N VAL A 116 -15.06 -9.85 3.36
CA VAL A 116 -16.18 -10.77 3.14
C VAL A 116 -17.55 -10.10 3.25
N ASN A 117 -17.63 -8.96 3.93
CA ASN A 117 -18.88 -8.23 4.16
C ASN A 117 -19.11 -7.10 3.15
N SER A 118 -18.12 -6.77 2.32
CA SER A 118 -18.28 -5.75 1.30
C SER A 118 -19.16 -6.25 0.16
N LYS A 119 -20.11 -5.40 -0.24
CA LYS A 119 -20.94 -5.59 -1.42
C LYS A 119 -20.40 -4.84 -2.65
N ASP A 120 -19.32 -4.10 -2.48
CA ASP A 120 -18.70 -3.31 -3.55
C ASP A 120 -17.83 -4.18 -4.44
N ASP A 121 -17.59 -3.73 -5.65
CA ASP A 121 -16.59 -4.33 -6.50
C ASP A 121 -15.18 -4.02 -5.98
N GLY A 122 -14.24 -4.92 -6.19
CA GLY A 122 -12.84 -4.69 -5.85
C GLY A 122 -12.10 -4.04 -7.01
N LEU A 123 -10.98 -3.40 -6.67
CA LEU A 123 -10.02 -2.86 -7.63
C LEU A 123 -8.66 -3.52 -7.43
N LEU A 124 -8.03 -3.92 -8.53
CA LEU A 124 -6.60 -4.23 -8.58
C LEU A 124 -5.96 -3.30 -9.61
N VAL A 125 -4.85 -2.71 -9.24
CA VAL A 125 -4.04 -1.84 -10.11
C VAL A 125 -2.70 -2.49 -10.34
N LEU A 126 -2.28 -2.55 -11.58
CA LEU A 126 -0.94 -2.93 -12.01
C LEU A 126 -0.23 -1.66 -12.46
N GLY A 127 0.95 -1.42 -11.91
CA GLY A 127 1.85 -0.34 -12.33
C GLY A 127 3.14 -0.90 -12.91
N VAL A 128 3.48 -0.47 -14.12
CA VAL A 128 4.79 -0.70 -14.73
C VAL A 128 5.67 0.48 -14.38
N TYR A 129 6.89 0.22 -13.88
CA TYR A 129 7.80 1.28 -13.45
C TYR A 129 9.17 1.18 -14.11
N ASN A 130 9.87 2.31 -14.21
CA ASN A 130 11.24 2.38 -14.68
C ASN A 130 12.22 1.83 -13.63
N GLY A 131 13.06 0.90 -13.99
CA GLY A 131 13.85 0.05 -13.09
C GLY A 131 15.00 0.73 -12.28
N TRP A 132 14.94 2.03 -11.99
CA TRP A 132 15.98 2.78 -11.25
C TRP A 132 15.69 2.92 -9.73
N TRP A 133 14.95 2.01 -9.16
CA TRP A 133 14.41 2.06 -7.81
C TRP A 133 15.43 2.16 -6.65
N ASN A 134 16.68 1.69 -6.81
CA ASN A 134 17.67 1.69 -5.72
C ASN A 134 18.42 3.02 -5.51
N GLN A 135 18.23 4.01 -6.35
CA GLN A 135 18.89 5.32 -6.18
C GLN A 135 18.13 6.26 -5.23
N VAL A 136 16.93 5.88 -4.85
CA VAL A 136 15.97 6.70 -4.11
C VAL A 136 16.40 6.96 -2.67
N THR A 137 17.05 6.01 -1.99
CA THR A 137 17.50 6.18 -0.61
C THR A 137 18.46 7.36 -0.40
N LYS A 138 19.25 7.71 -1.40
CA LYS A 138 20.15 8.87 -1.33
C LYS A 138 19.51 10.19 -1.76
N ALA A 139 18.43 10.14 -2.53
CA ALA A 139 17.73 11.34 -3.00
C ALA A 139 16.81 11.93 -1.92
N PHE A 140 16.40 11.13 -0.93
CA PHE A 140 15.46 11.52 0.12
C PHE A 140 16.09 12.16 1.36
N ASP A 141 17.40 12.17 1.48
CA ASP A 141 18.09 13.05 2.43
C ASP A 141 17.83 14.54 2.13
N ARG A 142 17.19 14.82 0.98
CA ARG A 142 16.75 16.14 0.56
C ARG A 142 15.25 16.13 0.26
N ILE A 143 14.44 16.14 1.31
CA ILE A 143 12.98 16.20 1.25
C ILE A 143 12.45 17.41 0.45
N ASP A 144 13.29 18.44 0.27
CA ASP A 144 12.89 19.75 -0.20
C ASP A 144 12.86 19.93 -1.74
N GLU A 145 13.38 18.98 -2.52
CA GLU A 145 13.71 19.34 -3.91
C GLU A 145 12.92 18.64 -5.02
N LYS A 146 12.12 17.57 -4.78
CA LYS A 146 11.42 16.92 -5.88
C LYS A 146 10.06 16.37 -5.51
N GLN A 147 9.05 17.04 -6.00
CA GLN A 147 7.64 16.68 -5.91
C GLN A 147 7.27 15.56 -6.92
N HIS A 148 7.97 14.41 -6.87
CA HIS A 148 7.67 13.27 -7.75
C HIS A 148 7.11 12.11 -6.94
N LEU A 149 6.14 11.40 -7.53
CA LEU A 149 5.70 10.11 -7.02
C LEU A 149 6.84 9.10 -7.25
N MET A 150 7.30 8.44 -6.20
CA MET A 150 8.45 7.56 -6.24
C MET A 150 8.12 6.18 -5.70
N ILE A 151 8.87 5.16 -6.13
CA ILE A 151 8.71 3.81 -5.61
C ILE A 151 9.84 3.51 -4.63
N TYR A 152 9.47 2.99 -3.46
CA TYR A 152 10.40 2.64 -2.38
C TYR A 152 10.26 1.17 -2.01
N PHE A 153 11.38 0.46 -2.05
CA PHE A 153 11.52 -0.91 -1.56
C PHE A 153 12.27 -0.85 -0.23
N PRO A 154 11.61 -1.09 0.90
CA PRO A 154 12.27 -1.09 2.19
C PRO A 154 13.18 -2.31 2.35
N ASP A 155 14.16 -2.20 3.23
CA ASP A 155 14.92 -3.37 3.66
C ASP A 155 14.00 -4.38 4.36
N ASP A 156 14.27 -5.70 4.17
CA ASP A 156 13.44 -6.82 4.66
C ASP A 156 13.41 -6.97 6.19
N SER A 157 13.53 -5.89 6.92
CA SER A 157 13.57 -5.88 8.39
C SER A 157 12.21 -6.19 9.04
N ASN A 158 11.11 -6.11 8.30
CA ASN A 158 9.75 -6.29 8.81
C ASN A 158 9.09 -7.54 8.21
N VAL A 159 8.82 -8.53 9.08
CA VAL A 159 8.21 -9.81 8.70
C VAL A 159 6.90 -9.63 7.92
N ARG A 160 6.09 -8.61 8.23
CA ARG A 160 4.84 -8.34 7.52
C ARG A 160 5.10 -7.84 6.10
N ILE A 161 6.08 -6.94 5.92
CA ILE A 161 6.45 -6.44 4.59
C ILE A 161 6.96 -7.59 3.74
N ALA A 162 7.87 -8.40 4.27
CA ALA A 162 8.36 -9.59 3.61
C ALA A 162 7.23 -10.57 3.25
N SER A 163 6.29 -10.82 4.18
CA SER A 163 5.13 -11.70 3.93
C SER A 163 4.19 -11.16 2.86
N GLN A 164 4.12 -9.85 2.70
CA GLN A 164 3.32 -9.18 1.68
C GLN A 164 4.09 -8.95 0.37
N GLU A 165 5.40 -9.24 0.33
CA GLU A 165 6.31 -8.82 -0.76
C GLU A 165 6.09 -7.34 -1.07
N GLY A 166 6.09 -6.54 0.02
CA GLY A 166 5.60 -5.17 0.03
C GLY A 166 6.63 -4.18 -0.49
N CYS A 167 6.13 -3.20 -1.22
CA CYS A 167 6.81 -1.97 -1.57
C CYS A 167 5.84 -0.79 -1.42
N PHE A 168 6.33 0.43 -1.60
CA PHE A 168 5.54 1.63 -1.39
C PHE A 168 5.68 2.60 -2.54
N THR A 169 4.61 3.34 -2.83
CA THR A 169 4.78 4.63 -3.49
C THR A 169 4.85 5.72 -2.43
N VAL A 170 5.79 6.64 -2.63
CA VAL A 170 6.00 7.83 -1.80
C VAL A 170 5.37 9.00 -2.52
N PHE A 171 4.33 9.57 -1.93
CA PHE A 171 3.63 10.70 -2.52
C PHE A 171 4.36 12.02 -2.25
N PRO A 172 4.43 12.93 -3.23
CA PRO A 172 4.77 14.31 -2.96
C PRO A 172 3.69 14.91 -2.05
N LEU A 173 4.09 15.71 -1.08
CA LEU A 173 3.18 16.45 -0.22
C LEU A 173 3.02 17.86 -0.78
N PRO A 174 1.79 18.33 -1.07
CA PRO A 174 1.54 19.70 -1.47
C PRO A 174 1.97 20.67 -0.38
N GLU A 175 2.47 21.83 -0.76
CA GLU A 175 2.77 22.92 0.19
C GLU A 175 1.49 23.45 0.85
N ASN A 176 0.40 23.49 0.09
CA ASN A 176 -0.89 24.00 0.56
C ASN A 176 -1.71 22.87 1.21
N MET A 177 -2.06 23.01 2.48
CA MET A 177 -2.89 22.04 3.22
C MET A 177 -4.31 21.86 2.65
N ASN A 178 -4.80 22.80 1.82
CA ASN A 178 -6.10 22.64 1.14
C ASN A 178 -6.03 21.74 -0.11
N GLU A 179 -4.83 21.40 -0.57
CA GLU A 179 -4.59 20.47 -1.64
C GLU A 179 -4.27 19.10 -1.03
N LEU A 180 -4.85 18.04 -1.59
CA LEU A 180 -4.56 16.68 -1.14
C LEU A 180 -3.44 16.09 -2.00
N PRO A 181 -2.52 15.31 -1.40
CA PRO A 181 -1.65 14.43 -2.16
C PRO A 181 -2.50 13.59 -3.11
N ASP A 182 -2.21 13.61 -4.39
CA ASP A 182 -3.02 12.95 -5.42
C ASP A 182 -2.16 12.04 -6.29
N PHE A 183 -2.72 10.91 -6.70
CA PHE A 183 -2.11 10.00 -7.66
C PHE A 183 -2.39 10.50 -9.08
N LYS A 184 -1.60 11.47 -9.52
CA LYS A 184 -1.69 11.97 -10.90
C LYS A 184 -0.77 11.19 -11.80
N VAL A 185 -1.34 10.45 -12.73
CA VAL A 185 -0.64 9.91 -13.90
C VAL A 185 -0.65 10.98 -14.97
N ASP A 186 0.06 12.05 -14.74
CA ASP A 186 0.36 12.97 -15.82
C ASP A 186 1.86 12.81 -16.17
N ASN A 187 2.14 12.82 -17.46
CA ASN A 187 3.47 12.55 -18.00
C ASN A 187 4.57 13.52 -17.53
N SER A 188 4.24 14.57 -16.80
CA SER A 188 5.18 15.56 -16.28
C SER A 188 5.69 15.26 -14.88
N TYR A 189 4.99 14.42 -14.09
CA TYR A 189 5.32 14.15 -12.69
C TYR A 189 5.61 12.69 -12.36
N ASN A 190 5.32 11.75 -13.25
CA ASN A 190 5.46 10.31 -13.03
C ASN A 190 6.63 9.70 -13.82
N HIS A 191 7.84 10.09 -13.48
CA HIS A 191 9.01 9.44 -14.08
C HIS A 191 9.18 7.96 -13.66
N ASP A 192 8.53 7.53 -12.59
CA ASP A 192 8.67 6.18 -12.07
C ASP A 192 7.59 5.21 -12.59
N PHE A 193 6.44 5.68 -13.07
CA PHE A 193 5.43 4.83 -13.70
C PHE A 193 5.35 5.09 -15.21
N GLU A 194 5.54 4.04 -16.00
CA GLU A 194 5.33 4.09 -17.45
C GLU A 194 3.86 3.89 -17.83
N ASN A 195 3.17 3.01 -17.10
CA ASN A 195 1.80 2.64 -17.40
C ASN A 195 1.05 2.14 -16.17
N LEU A 196 -0.28 2.33 -16.17
CA LEU A 196 -1.20 1.78 -15.18
C LEU A 196 -2.31 1.01 -15.86
N THR A 197 -2.53 -0.22 -15.40
CA THR A 197 -3.66 -1.06 -15.83
C THR A 197 -4.59 -1.30 -14.64
N TYR A 198 -5.89 -1.12 -14.88
CA TYR A 198 -6.91 -1.24 -13.85
C TYR A 198 -7.78 -2.46 -14.09
N PHE A 199 -7.93 -3.30 -13.06
CA PHE A 199 -8.76 -4.50 -13.08
C PHE A 199 -9.92 -4.35 -12.10
N ARG A 200 -11.13 -4.57 -12.58
CA ARG A 200 -12.34 -4.62 -11.78
C ARG A 200 -12.60 -6.06 -11.33
N ILE A 201 -12.84 -6.25 -10.06
CA ILE A 201 -13.23 -7.54 -9.49
C ILE A 201 -14.70 -7.42 -9.05
N PRO A 202 -15.66 -7.96 -9.83
CA PRO A 202 -17.05 -7.92 -9.46
C PRO A 202 -17.31 -8.57 -8.12
N ASN A 203 -18.24 -8.01 -7.35
CA ASN A 203 -18.54 -8.53 -6.00
C ASN A 203 -18.90 -10.03 -6.02
N HIS A 204 -19.68 -10.47 -7.01
CA HIS A 204 -20.08 -11.90 -7.13
C HIS A 204 -18.90 -12.84 -7.35
N ALA A 205 -17.77 -12.36 -7.89
CA ALA A 205 -16.57 -13.17 -8.14
C ALA A 205 -15.68 -13.29 -6.88
N LYS A 206 -15.79 -12.40 -5.90
CA LYS A 206 -14.90 -12.31 -4.74
C LYS A 206 -14.83 -13.62 -3.95
N THR A 207 -15.95 -14.30 -3.71
CA THR A 207 -15.97 -15.56 -2.96
C THR A 207 -15.21 -16.68 -3.70
N LYS A 208 -15.42 -16.81 -5.00
CA LYS A 208 -14.69 -17.77 -5.84
C LYS A 208 -13.18 -17.48 -5.80
N ILE A 209 -12.80 -16.23 -5.99
CA ILE A 209 -11.39 -15.79 -6.00
C ILE A 209 -10.72 -16.07 -4.64
N ARG A 210 -11.38 -15.76 -3.51
CA ARG A 210 -10.85 -16.09 -2.17
C ARG A 210 -10.58 -17.59 -2.02
N SER A 211 -11.50 -18.44 -2.48
CA SER A 211 -11.33 -19.88 -2.44
C SER A 211 -10.13 -20.36 -3.29
N GLN A 212 -9.95 -19.78 -4.48
CA GLN A 212 -8.80 -20.08 -5.35
C GLN A 212 -7.48 -19.63 -4.70
N LEU A 213 -7.40 -18.40 -4.18
CA LEU A 213 -6.22 -17.86 -3.51
C LEU A 213 -5.81 -18.73 -2.32
N ARG A 214 -6.77 -19.17 -1.50
CA ARG A 214 -6.49 -20.07 -0.37
C ARG A 214 -5.86 -21.38 -0.82
N ARG A 215 -6.36 -22.00 -1.89
CA ARG A 215 -5.78 -23.22 -2.45
C ARG A 215 -4.38 -23.02 -3.01
N LEU A 216 -4.05 -21.81 -3.44
CA LEU A 216 -2.72 -21.41 -3.90
C LEU A 216 -1.80 -20.93 -2.75
N GLY A 217 -2.22 -21.07 -1.49
CA GLY A 217 -1.42 -20.71 -0.32
C GLY A 217 -1.51 -19.23 0.08
N VAL A 218 -2.34 -18.43 -0.61
CA VAL A 218 -2.58 -17.02 -0.25
C VAL A 218 -3.80 -16.95 0.65
N SER A 219 -3.55 -16.83 1.95
CA SER A 219 -4.57 -16.79 2.99
C SER A 219 -4.37 -15.60 3.92
N HIS A 220 -5.30 -15.39 4.86
CA HIS A 220 -5.17 -14.28 5.81
C HIS A 220 -3.89 -14.42 6.66
N HIS A 221 -3.56 -15.65 7.10
CA HIS A 221 -2.35 -15.87 7.89
C HIS A 221 -1.06 -15.67 7.07
N SER A 222 -1.04 -16.06 5.78
CA SER A 222 0.14 -15.86 4.94
C SER A 222 0.41 -14.38 4.62
N ILE A 223 -0.63 -13.52 4.67
CA ILE A 223 -0.52 -12.07 4.44
C ILE A 223 -0.25 -11.32 5.74
N TYR A 224 -0.87 -11.75 6.84
CA TYR A 224 -0.72 -11.17 8.18
C TYR A 224 -0.10 -12.21 9.11
N PRO A 225 1.23 -12.35 9.13
CA PRO A 225 1.90 -13.34 9.96
C PRO A 225 1.74 -13.00 11.45
N GLY A 226 1.63 -14.04 12.27
CA GLY A 226 1.45 -13.92 13.71
C GLY A 226 0.08 -14.38 14.20
N LEU A 227 -0.13 -14.31 15.50
CA LEU A 227 -1.33 -14.86 16.15
C LEU A 227 -2.63 -14.19 15.70
N ASP A 228 -2.61 -12.88 15.46
CA ASP A 228 -3.80 -12.14 15.04
C ASP A 228 -4.28 -12.61 13.64
N GLY A 229 -3.35 -12.79 12.72
CA GLY A 229 -3.63 -13.31 11.38
C GLY A 229 -4.13 -14.75 11.43
N LEU A 230 -3.48 -15.61 12.24
CA LEU A 230 -3.90 -16.99 12.45
C LEU A 230 -5.30 -17.07 13.08
N CYS A 231 -5.57 -16.31 14.14
CA CYS A 231 -6.89 -16.29 14.79
C CYS A 231 -7.98 -15.82 13.82
N THR A 232 -7.68 -14.82 12.99
CA THR A 232 -8.63 -14.34 11.98
C THR A 232 -8.88 -15.39 10.91
N GLU A 233 -7.86 -16.12 10.46
CA GLU A 233 -8.03 -17.22 9.52
C GLU A 233 -8.88 -18.35 10.10
N ILE A 234 -8.61 -18.77 11.33
CA ILE A 234 -9.40 -19.79 12.04
C ILE A 234 -10.85 -19.32 12.17
N ARG A 235 -11.08 -18.09 12.65
CA ARG A 235 -12.44 -17.54 12.75
C ARG A 235 -13.18 -17.58 11.42
N ARG A 236 -12.54 -17.17 10.33
CA ARG A 236 -13.14 -17.21 8.98
C ARG A 236 -13.47 -18.65 8.56
N ALA A 237 -12.62 -19.62 8.87
CA ALA A 237 -12.85 -21.02 8.52
C ALA A 237 -14.06 -21.65 9.23
N PHE A 238 -14.42 -21.19 10.42
CA PHE A 238 -15.52 -21.72 11.22
C PHE A 238 -16.81 -20.89 11.17
N MET A 239 -16.72 -19.61 10.93
CA MET A 239 -17.86 -18.67 11.02
C MET A 239 -18.39 -18.21 9.66
N PHE A 240 -17.64 -18.37 8.61
CA PHE A 240 -18.04 -17.95 7.27
C PHE A 240 -17.86 -19.10 6.29
N SER A 241 -18.89 -19.36 5.49
CA SER A 241 -18.73 -20.24 4.30
C SER A 241 -17.82 -19.50 3.29
N TRP A 242 -16.78 -20.17 2.90
CA TRP A 242 -15.83 -19.70 1.89
C TRP A 242 -16.42 -19.74 0.48
#